data_8e49ad05d38267645e858dc1888bcd84
#
_entry.id   8e49ad05d38267645e858dc1888bcd84
#
_cell.length_a   1.000
_cell.length_b   1.000
_cell.length_c   1.000
_cell.angle_alpha   90.00
_cell.angle_beta   90.00
_cell.angle_gamma   90.00
#
_symmetry.space_group_name_H-M   'P 1'
#
loop_
_entity.id
_entity.type
_entity.pdbx_description
1 polymer ?
#
loop_
_entity_poly.entity_id
_entity_poly.type
_entity_poly.pdbx_seq_one_letter_code
_entity_poly.pdbx_strand_id
1 'polypeptide(L)'
;MTSFARGVRRDVDLAVDCGVDGVNLVVPASDRHVEGKLDTTREQVIADTVELVEYAAGHGLWVEVLGEDGSRADLEFLEELLGAALEAGADRICAPDTVGHATPDRVFELYERLSALGPTSVHTHDDMGLAVTNALAGVAAGADLVHATVTGVGERAGNAALEEVAIALEHGYGVETVDTERLYDLGEAVAAATGVPPAPNKAVVGENAFTHESGIHTDGTLKDDAMYEPYPPETVGRTRRLALGKHAGRAGVAAALEEHGVEVADEELDEVVARVTELGERGTRVTDADLLTVAEEVQGRGRDRDRRVELLDLTAASGSGTPTASVRLAVDREALDGRGRPGGGSSTGTDERVASGTGSGPVDAAIAAVREALGGDAATLDSYHVDAITGGTDAVVTVEVAMSRGDRSVTVAAADADITAASVRAMVDAMDRLLAEEPAPSADD
;
A
#
# COMPACT_ATOMS: atom_id res chain seq x y z
N MET A 1 -17.10 -6.62 -19.58
CA MET A 1 -17.41 -5.71 -18.43
C MET A 1 -18.85 -5.93 -18.01
N THR A 2 -19.15 -6.06 -16.70
CA THR A 2 -20.52 -6.21 -16.19
C THR A 2 -20.97 -4.90 -15.50
N SER A 3 -22.27 -4.64 -15.51
CA SER A 3 -22.91 -3.53 -14.80
C SER A 3 -23.66 -4.06 -13.58
N PHE A 4 -23.63 -3.32 -12.48
CA PHE A 4 -24.46 -3.60 -11.33
C PHE A 4 -25.85 -2.97 -11.53
N ALA A 5 -26.90 -3.77 -11.39
CA ALA A 5 -28.28 -3.34 -11.62
C ALA A 5 -29.22 -3.79 -10.50
N ARG A 6 -30.09 -2.92 -10.06
CA ARG A 6 -31.20 -3.33 -9.20
C ARG A 6 -32.15 -4.24 -9.99
N GLY A 7 -32.86 -5.08 -9.30
CA GLY A 7 -33.86 -5.98 -9.91
C GLY A 7 -35.05 -5.25 -10.56
N VAL A 8 -34.77 -4.30 -11.47
CA VAL A 8 -35.78 -3.53 -12.20
C VAL A 8 -35.40 -3.37 -13.69
N ARG A 9 -36.38 -3.50 -14.58
CA ARG A 9 -36.18 -3.49 -16.03
C ARG A 9 -35.43 -2.27 -16.53
N ARG A 10 -35.69 -1.08 -15.98
CA ARG A 10 -35.02 0.18 -16.36
C ARG A 10 -33.49 0.11 -16.19
N ASP A 11 -33.01 -0.56 -15.16
CA ASP A 11 -31.57 -0.68 -14.90
C ASP A 11 -30.91 -1.63 -15.91
N VAL A 12 -31.64 -2.68 -16.35
CA VAL A 12 -31.22 -3.56 -17.45
C VAL A 12 -31.19 -2.80 -18.78
N ASP A 13 -32.21 -1.97 -19.08
CA ASP A 13 -32.23 -1.14 -20.28
C ASP A 13 -31.00 -0.22 -20.34
N LEU A 14 -30.63 0.41 -19.20
CA LEU A 14 -29.43 1.22 -19.11
C LEU A 14 -28.13 0.42 -19.34
N ALA A 15 -28.06 -0.79 -18.84
CA ALA A 15 -26.91 -1.68 -19.06
C ALA A 15 -26.77 -2.03 -20.56
N VAL A 16 -27.88 -2.34 -21.23
CA VAL A 16 -27.92 -2.57 -22.68
C VAL A 16 -27.49 -1.34 -23.44
N ASP A 17 -28.03 -0.17 -23.11
CA ASP A 17 -27.69 1.12 -23.75
C ASP A 17 -26.21 1.50 -23.58
N CYS A 18 -25.59 1.13 -22.45
CA CYS A 18 -24.16 1.31 -22.18
C CYS A 18 -23.28 0.32 -22.93
N GLY A 19 -23.82 -0.72 -23.54
CA GLY A 19 -23.07 -1.73 -24.29
C GLY A 19 -22.17 -2.60 -23.43
N VAL A 20 -22.59 -2.93 -22.21
CA VAL A 20 -21.83 -3.83 -21.33
C VAL A 20 -22.01 -5.29 -21.76
N ASP A 21 -21.07 -6.16 -21.39
CA ASP A 21 -21.11 -7.60 -21.73
C ASP A 21 -22.08 -8.39 -20.83
N GLY A 22 -22.40 -7.86 -19.65
CA GLY A 22 -23.27 -8.57 -18.71
C GLY A 22 -23.81 -7.67 -17.61
N VAL A 23 -24.67 -8.24 -16.79
CA VAL A 23 -25.35 -7.56 -15.68
C VAL A 23 -25.37 -8.39 -14.41
N ASN A 24 -25.09 -7.74 -13.29
CA ASN A 24 -25.23 -8.29 -11.95
C ASN A 24 -26.56 -7.78 -11.38
N LEU A 25 -27.57 -8.63 -11.36
CA LEU A 25 -28.94 -8.29 -10.92
C LEU A 25 -29.07 -8.51 -9.42
N VAL A 26 -29.35 -7.46 -8.66
CA VAL A 26 -29.56 -7.53 -7.22
C VAL A 26 -31.05 -7.63 -6.91
N VAL A 27 -31.44 -8.74 -6.30
CA VAL A 27 -32.82 -9.04 -5.92
C VAL A 27 -32.90 -9.34 -4.42
N PRO A 28 -34.00 -8.99 -3.73
CA PRO A 28 -34.12 -9.22 -2.29
C PRO A 28 -34.23 -10.72 -1.98
N ALA A 29 -33.46 -11.20 -0.97
CA ALA A 29 -33.52 -12.61 -0.56
C ALA A 29 -33.91 -12.80 0.90
N SER A 30 -33.68 -11.86 1.80
CA SER A 30 -34.15 -11.99 3.18
C SER A 30 -35.56 -11.40 3.36
N ASP A 31 -36.34 -11.93 4.32
CA ASP A 31 -37.65 -11.38 4.65
C ASP A 31 -37.60 -9.89 5.05
N ARG A 32 -36.48 -9.45 5.62
CA ARG A 32 -36.24 -8.03 5.91
C ARG A 32 -36.26 -7.17 4.65
N HIS A 33 -35.76 -7.70 3.55
CA HIS A 33 -35.71 -6.99 2.27
C HIS A 33 -36.99 -7.25 1.45
N VAL A 34 -37.53 -8.45 1.46
CA VAL A 34 -38.77 -8.81 0.73
C VAL A 34 -39.96 -8.04 1.32
N GLU A 35 -40.23 -8.23 2.60
CA GLU A 35 -41.41 -7.63 3.26
C GLU A 35 -41.12 -6.22 3.74
N GLY A 36 -39.96 -6.02 4.44
CA GLY A 36 -39.65 -4.77 5.14
C GLY A 36 -39.20 -3.64 4.22
N LYS A 37 -38.46 -3.92 3.13
CA LYS A 37 -37.93 -2.90 2.21
C LYS A 37 -38.83 -2.70 0.99
N LEU A 38 -39.37 -3.79 0.39
CA LEU A 38 -40.11 -3.74 -0.85
C LEU A 38 -41.62 -3.94 -0.70
N ASP A 39 -42.12 -4.34 0.47
CA ASP A 39 -43.55 -4.62 0.75
C ASP A 39 -44.15 -5.60 -0.29
N THR A 40 -43.43 -6.73 -0.51
CA THR A 40 -43.77 -7.76 -1.51
C THR A 40 -43.73 -9.14 -0.88
N THR A 41 -43.96 -10.18 -1.69
CA THR A 41 -43.90 -11.58 -1.22
C THR A 41 -42.77 -12.34 -1.89
N ARG A 42 -42.39 -13.49 -1.30
CA ARG A 42 -41.34 -14.36 -1.84
C ARG A 42 -41.68 -14.86 -3.26
N GLU A 43 -42.95 -15.24 -3.48
CA GLU A 43 -43.44 -15.69 -4.80
C GLU A 43 -43.35 -14.60 -5.86
N GLN A 44 -43.65 -13.34 -5.48
CA GLN A 44 -43.53 -12.21 -6.40
C GLN A 44 -42.10 -11.92 -6.76
N VAL A 45 -41.16 -11.99 -5.77
CA VAL A 45 -39.72 -11.82 -6.01
C VAL A 45 -39.21 -12.87 -6.99
N ILE A 46 -39.60 -14.15 -6.86
CA ILE A 46 -39.20 -15.19 -7.80
C ILE A 46 -39.74 -14.86 -9.20
N ALA A 47 -41.02 -14.53 -9.33
CA ALA A 47 -41.64 -14.23 -10.62
C ALA A 47 -40.97 -13.03 -11.31
N ASP A 48 -40.72 -11.94 -10.57
CA ASP A 48 -40.04 -10.73 -11.09
C ASP A 48 -38.59 -11.03 -11.49
N THR A 49 -37.89 -11.86 -10.70
CA THR A 49 -36.52 -12.26 -11.00
C THR A 49 -36.42 -13.07 -12.28
N VAL A 50 -37.32 -14.07 -12.46
CA VAL A 50 -37.37 -14.90 -13.66
C VAL A 50 -37.62 -14.00 -14.90
N GLU A 51 -38.66 -13.13 -14.87
CA GLU A 51 -38.93 -12.19 -15.99
C GLU A 51 -37.72 -11.33 -16.32
N LEU A 52 -37.03 -10.83 -15.32
CA LEU A 52 -35.88 -9.94 -15.52
C LEU A 52 -34.67 -10.66 -16.07
N VAL A 53 -34.39 -11.88 -15.61
CA VAL A 53 -33.31 -12.73 -16.14
C VAL A 53 -33.56 -13.09 -17.60
N GLU A 54 -34.77 -13.55 -17.92
CA GLU A 54 -35.18 -13.86 -19.32
C GLU A 54 -35.04 -12.61 -20.21
N TYR A 55 -35.41 -11.45 -19.70
CA TYR A 55 -35.27 -10.18 -20.42
C TYR A 55 -33.81 -9.83 -20.67
N ALA A 56 -32.93 -9.88 -19.66
CA ALA A 56 -31.52 -9.56 -19.81
C ALA A 56 -30.80 -10.54 -20.75
N ALA A 57 -31.03 -11.84 -20.57
CA ALA A 57 -30.49 -12.89 -21.43
C ALA A 57 -30.99 -12.77 -22.88
N GLY A 58 -32.28 -12.38 -23.08
CA GLY A 58 -32.84 -12.09 -24.39
C GLY A 58 -32.16 -10.93 -25.14
N HIS A 59 -31.47 -10.02 -24.45
CA HIS A 59 -30.63 -8.97 -25.01
C HIS A 59 -29.18 -9.41 -25.22
N GLY A 60 -28.83 -10.68 -24.93
CA GLY A 60 -27.49 -11.25 -25.09
C GLY A 60 -26.51 -10.86 -23.97
N LEU A 61 -27.02 -10.37 -22.83
CA LEU A 61 -26.18 -10.09 -21.67
C LEU A 61 -25.85 -11.37 -20.93
N TRP A 62 -24.64 -11.49 -20.42
CA TRP A 62 -24.27 -12.43 -19.36
C TRP A 62 -24.95 -11.97 -18.05
N VAL A 63 -25.58 -12.89 -17.33
CA VAL A 63 -26.41 -12.54 -16.17
C VAL A 63 -25.94 -13.25 -14.91
N GLU A 64 -25.62 -12.46 -13.89
CA GLU A 64 -25.44 -12.94 -12.53
C GLU A 64 -26.55 -12.42 -11.62
N VAL A 65 -27.18 -13.31 -10.84
CA VAL A 65 -28.20 -12.92 -9.87
C VAL A 65 -27.67 -12.98 -8.46
N LEU A 66 -27.74 -11.83 -7.76
CA LEU A 66 -27.33 -11.68 -6.37
C LEU A 66 -28.56 -11.58 -5.46
N GLY A 67 -28.76 -12.58 -4.60
CA GLY A 67 -29.80 -12.56 -3.57
C GLY A 67 -29.41 -11.67 -2.40
N GLU A 68 -29.76 -10.36 -2.45
CA GLU A 68 -29.41 -9.35 -1.44
C GLU A 68 -29.77 -9.83 -0.03
N ASP A 69 -28.79 -9.73 0.91
CA ASP A 69 -28.92 -10.21 2.27
C ASP A 69 -29.05 -11.75 2.39
N GLY A 70 -28.41 -12.45 1.46
CA GLY A 70 -28.46 -13.89 1.32
C GLY A 70 -27.97 -14.65 2.56
N SER A 71 -26.96 -14.10 3.27
CA SER A 71 -26.44 -14.71 4.50
C SER A 71 -27.50 -14.81 5.63
N ARG A 72 -28.53 -13.93 5.62
CA ARG A 72 -29.64 -13.91 6.58
C ARG A 72 -30.95 -14.44 6.00
N ALA A 73 -30.96 -14.85 4.75
CA ALA A 73 -32.13 -15.41 4.11
C ALA A 73 -32.47 -16.79 4.69
N ASP A 74 -33.73 -17.15 4.53
CA ASP A 74 -34.19 -18.55 4.67
C ASP A 74 -33.55 -19.38 3.55
N LEU A 75 -32.95 -20.52 3.90
CA LEU A 75 -32.18 -21.32 2.93
C LEU A 75 -33.02 -21.92 1.85
N GLU A 76 -34.20 -22.41 2.19
CA GLU A 76 -35.10 -23.06 1.24
C GLU A 76 -35.61 -22.03 0.22
N PHE A 77 -36.02 -20.86 0.69
CA PHE A 77 -36.39 -19.77 -0.19
C PHE A 77 -35.24 -19.28 -1.09
N LEU A 78 -34.04 -19.16 -0.54
CA LEU A 78 -32.87 -18.72 -1.31
C LEU A 78 -32.52 -19.72 -2.42
N GLU A 79 -32.59 -21.03 -2.14
CA GLU A 79 -32.39 -22.07 -3.15
C GLU A 79 -33.48 -22.02 -4.23
N GLU A 80 -34.76 -21.83 -3.85
CA GLU A 80 -35.86 -21.70 -4.80
C GLU A 80 -35.66 -20.47 -5.70
N LEU A 81 -35.34 -19.30 -5.12
CA LEU A 81 -35.11 -18.04 -5.85
C LEU A 81 -33.96 -18.16 -6.84
N LEU A 82 -32.78 -18.59 -6.35
CA LEU A 82 -31.57 -18.65 -7.17
C LEU A 82 -31.60 -19.82 -8.16
N GLY A 83 -32.26 -20.94 -7.81
CA GLY A 83 -32.51 -22.02 -8.72
C GLY A 83 -33.42 -21.60 -9.88
N ALA A 84 -34.53 -20.89 -9.59
CA ALA A 84 -35.41 -20.34 -10.62
C ALA A 84 -34.68 -19.34 -11.54
N ALA A 85 -33.74 -18.54 -10.99
CA ALA A 85 -32.92 -17.66 -11.78
C ALA A 85 -32.01 -18.42 -12.77
N LEU A 86 -31.37 -19.52 -12.35
CA LEU A 86 -30.57 -20.38 -13.23
C LEU A 86 -31.45 -21.03 -14.32
N GLU A 87 -32.61 -21.53 -13.96
CA GLU A 87 -33.58 -22.11 -14.93
C GLU A 87 -34.05 -21.07 -15.96
N ALA A 88 -34.16 -19.79 -15.57
CA ALA A 88 -34.51 -18.69 -16.44
C ALA A 88 -33.37 -18.23 -17.35
N GLY A 89 -32.15 -18.73 -17.16
CA GLY A 89 -30.99 -18.44 -17.99
C GLY A 89 -29.95 -17.54 -17.36
N ALA A 90 -29.91 -17.40 -16.04
CA ALA A 90 -28.78 -16.79 -15.38
C ALA A 90 -27.53 -17.67 -15.51
N ASP A 91 -26.37 -17.03 -15.77
CA ASP A 91 -25.09 -17.71 -15.93
C ASP A 91 -24.43 -18.04 -14.59
N ARG A 92 -24.76 -17.27 -13.54
CA ARG A 92 -24.20 -17.39 -12.18
C ARG A 92 -25.15 -16.87 -11.12
N ILE A 93 -25.03 -17.40 -9.92
CA ILE A 93 -25.78 -16.97 -8.74
C ILE A 93 -24.83 -16.60 -7.60
N CYS A 94 -25.30 -15.71 -6.72
CA CYS A 94 -24.56 -15.25 -5.55
C CYS A 94 -25.51 -15.07 -4.36
N ALA A 95 -25.06 -15.40 -3.17
CA ALA A 95 -25.73 -15.08 -1.91
C ALA A 95 -24.84 -14.16 -1.06
N PRO A 96 -24.94 -12.83 -1.23
CA PRO A 96 -24.07 -11.89 -0.52
C PRO A 96 -24.25 -11.92 0.99
N ASP A 97 -23.13 -11.81 1.72
CA ASP A 97 -23.11 -11.38 3.11
C ASP A 97 -23.15 -9.84 3.18
N THR A 98 -24.32 -9.31 2.81
CA THR A 98 -24.56 -7.87 2.57
C THR A 98 -24.20 -6.99 3.77
N VAL A 99 -24.34 -7.49 4.99
CA VAL A 99 -24.09 -6.74 6.22
C VAL A 99 -22.85 -7.21 6.97
N GLY A 100 -22.06 -8.11 6.39
CA GLY A 100 -20.80 -8.58 6.95
C GLY A 100 -20.94 -9.25 8.33
N HIS A 101 -22.01 -10.05 8.54
CA HIS A 101 -22.30 -10.62 9.85
C HIS A 101 -22.20 -12.15 9.89
N ALA A 102 -22.03 -12.80 8.74
CA ALA A 102 -21.96 -14.24 8.67
C ALA A 102 -20.66 -14.78 9.30
N THR A 103 -20.79 -15.97 9.89
CA THR A 103 -19.60 -16.74 10.30
C THR A 103 -19.12 -17.63 9.15
N PRO A 104 -17.86 -18.06 9.14
CA PRO A 104 -17.34 -18.95 8.09
C PRO A 104 -18.14 -20.25 7.94
N ASP A 105 -18.59 -20.85 9.04
CA ASP A 105 -19.43 -22.04 9.02
C ASP A 105 -20.76 -21.80 8.30
N ARG A 106 -21.37 -20.62 8.52
CA ARG A 106 -22.61 -20.25 7.84
C ARG A 106 -22.40 -20.03 6.35
N VAL A 107 -21.31 -19.39 5.97
CA VAL A 107 -20.97 -19.20 4.55
C VAL A 107 -20.66 -20.54 3.88
N PHE A 108 -19.93 -21.42 4.56
CA PHE A 108 -19.65 -22.76 4.04
C PHE A 108 -20.96 -23.54 3.79
N GLU A 109 -21.86 -23.63 4.79
CA GLU A 109 -23.18 -24.29 4.66
C GLU A 109 -23.99 -23.74 3.47
N LEU A 110 -24.01 -22.40 3.36
CA LEU A 110 -24.72 -21.69 2.31
C LEU A 110 -24.22 -22.07 0.91
N TYR A 111 -22.91 -21.99 0.72
CA TYR A 111 -22.29 -22.25 -0.59
C TYR A 111 -22.18 -23.72 -0.92
N GLU A 112 -22.09 -24.63 0.06
CA GLU A 112 -22.23 -26.10 -0.18
C GLU A 112 -23.56 -26.42 -0.84
N ARG A 113 -24.65 -25.76 -0.43
CA ARG A 113 -25.99 -25.95 -1.02
C ARG A 113 -26.12 -25.25 -2.37
N LEU A 114 -25.68 -24.00 -2.49
CA LEU A 114 -25.84 -23.23 -3.72
C LEU A 114 -24.98 -23.75 -4.88
N SER A 115 -23.75 -24.19 -4.61
CA SER A 115 -22.87 -24.79 -5.62
C SER A 115 -23.40 -26.07 -6.22
N ALA A 116 -24.32 -26.76 -5.54
CA ALA A 116 -25.00 -27.89 -6.08
C ALA A 116 -26.08 -27.54 -7.13
N LEU A 117 -26.52 -26.28 -7.18
CA LEU A 117 -27.49 -25.77 -8.16
C LEU A 117 -26.82 -25.38 -9.49
N GLY A 118 -25.65 -24.78 -9.45
CA GLY A 118 -24.92 -24.29 -10.62
C GLY A 118 -23.74 -23.37 -10.26
N PRO A 119 -23.20 -22.64 -11.25
CA PRO A 119 -22.06 -21.73 -11.02
C PRO A 119 -22.39 -20.66 -9.98
N THR A 120 -21.48 -20.47 -9.01
CA THR A 120 -21.66 -19.55 -7.90
C THR A 120 -20.49 -18.57 -7.74
N SER A 121 -20.81 -17.38 -7.23
CA SER A 121 -19.80 -16.44 -6.72
C SER A 121 -20.07 -16.13 -5.25
N VAL A 122 -19.00 -15.88 -4.51
CA VAL A 122 -19.07 -15.43 -3.11
C VAL A 122 -18.78 -13.95 -3.01
N HIS A 123 -19.64 -13.23 -2.27
CA HIS A 123 -19.53 -11.80 -2.01
C HIS A 123 -19.69 -11.53 -0.52
N THR A 124 -18.70 -10.90 0.10
CA THR A 124 -18.64 -10.72 1.56
C THR A 124 -18.20 -9.31 1.93
N HIS A 125 -18.85 -8.75 2.97
CA HIS A 125 -18.45 -7.50 3.60
C HIS A 125 -17.68 -7.74 4.90
N ASP A 126 -16.90 -6.75 5.32
CA ASP A 126 -15.88 -6.89 6.37
C ASP A 126 -16.28 -6.28 7.73
N ASP A 127 -17.58 -6.07 7.96
CA ASP A 127 -18.07 -5.41 9.19
C ASP A 127 -17.68 -6.13 10.49
N MET A 128 -17.41 -7.42 10.44
CA MET A 128 -16.89 -8.21 11.56
C MET A 128 -15.43 -8.64 11.39
N GLY A 129 -14.71 -8.14 10.37
CA GLY A 129 -13.33 -8.54 10.07
C GLY A 129 -13.23 -9.97 9.53
N LEU A 130 -14.27 -10.49 8.87
CA LEU A 130 -14.34 -11.87 8.41
C LEU A 130 -14.47 -12.00 6.89
N ALA A 131 -14.43 -10.91 6.12
CA ALA A 131 -14.73 -10.94 4.70
C ALA A 131 -13.85 -11.93 3.92
N VAL A 132 -12.52 -11.87 4.11
CA VAL A 132 -11.58 -12.77 3.43
C VAL A 132 -11.78 -14.22 3.88
N THR A 133 -11.93 -14.46 5.18
CA THR A 133 -12.18 -15.80 5.72
C THR A 133 -13.48 -16.38 5.18
N ASN A 134 -14.53 -15.58 5.10
CA ASN A 134 -15.82 -15.96 4.55
C ASN A 134 -15.75 -16.24 3.04
N ALA A 135 -15.00 -15.42 2.29
CA ALA A 135 -14.76 -15.67 0.86
C ALA A 135 -14.05 -17.03 0.64
N LEU A 136 -13.01 -17.32 1.43
CA LEU A 136 -12.32 -18.61 1.36
C LEU A 136 -13.22 -19.79 1.79
N ALA A 137 -14.09 -19.59 2.78
CA ALA A 137 -15.08 -20.59 3.17
C ALA A 137 -16.06 -20.91 2.02
N GLY A 138 -16.51 -19.88 1.28
CA GLY A 138 -17.34 -20.04 0.09
C GLY A 138 -16.63 -20.82 -1.02
N VAL A 139 -15.35 -20.50 -1.29
CA VAL A 139 -14.52 -21.24 -2.26
C VAL A 139 -14.35 -22.69 -1.83
N ALA A 140 -14.05 -22.95 -0.55
CA ALA A 140 -13.91 -24.30 -0.01
C ALA A 140 -15.22 -25.11 -0.11
N ALA A 141 -16.36 -24.44 -0.10
CA ALA A 141 -17.70 -25.03 -0.28
C ALA A 141 -18.12 -25.17 -1.75
N GLY A 142 -17.29 -24.74 -2.71
CA GLY A 142 -17.51 -24.95 -4.13
C GLY A 142 -17.84 -23.69 -4.95
N ALA A 143 -17.71 -22.49 -4.40
CA ALA A 143 -17.88 -21.27 -5.19
C ALA A 143 -16.78 -21.13 -6.25
N ASP A 144 -17.17 -20.74 -7.48
CA ASP A 144 -16.31 -20.66 -8.65
C ASP A 144 -15.57 -19.31 -8.75
N LEU A 145 -16.10 -18.28 -8.08
CA LEU A 145 -15.60 -16.92 -8.18
C LEU A 145 -15.73 -16.17 -6.85
N VAL A 146 -14.80 -15.28 -6.58
CA VAL A 146 -14.85 -14.35 -5.45
C VAL A 146 -14.99 -12.92 -5.96
N HIS A 147 -15.98 -12.20 -5.45
CA HIS A 147 -16.06 -10.75 -5.59
C HIS A 147 -15.14 -10.10 -4.56
N ALA A 148 -14.06 -9.51 -5.01
CA ALA A 148 -13.09 -8.84 -4.16
C ALA A 148 -12.78 -7.44 -4.69
N THR A 149 -12.32 -6.56 -3.81
CA THR A 149 -11.87 -5.22 -4.17
C THR A 149 -10.44 -5.00 -3.74
N VAL A 150 -9.68 -4.23 -4.51
CA VAL A 150 -8.30 -3.89 -4.14
C VAL A 150 -8.29 -3.15 -2.81
N THR A 151 -7.42 -3.54 -1.90
CA THR A 151 -7.33 -3.06 -0.51
C THR A 151 -8.58 -3.29 0.34
N GLY A 152 -9.58 -4.01 -0.18
CA GLY A 152 -10.87 -4.20 0.47
C GLY A 152 -11.76 -2.97 0.44
N VAL A 153 -11.44 -1.94 -0.36
CA VAL A 153 -12.23 -0.69 -0.40
C VAL A 153 -13.69 -0.98 -0.79
N GLY A 154 -14.64 -0.39 -0.05
CA GLY A 154 -16.06 -0.61 -0.26
C GLY A 154 -16.93 0.07 0.78
N GLU A 155 -18.21 -0.28 0.82
CA GLU A 155 -19.14 0.28 1.80
C GLU A 155 -18.79 -0.11 3.24
N ARG A 156 -18.97 0.80 4.17
CA ARG A 156 -18.74 0.65 5.61
C ARG A 156 -17.32 0.20 5.92
N ALA A 157 -17.13 -1.05 6.38
CA ALA A 157 -15.82 -1.64 6.67
C ALA A 157 -15.11 -2.22 5.43
N GLY A 158 -15.79 -2.25 4.28
CA GLY A 158 -15.24 -2.74 3.01
C GLY A 158 -15.70 -4.15 2.64
N ASN A 159 -14.99 -4.72 1.67
CA ASN A 159 -15.19 -6.05 1.09
C ASN A 159 -14.01 -6.98 1.38
N ALA A 160 -14.07 -8.22 0.89
CA ALA A 160 -12.91 -9.08 0.82
C ALA A 160 -11.81 -8.39 -0.01
N ALA A 161 -10.61 -8.27 0.57
CA ALA A 161 -9.48 -7.65 -0.08
C ALA A 161 -8.88 -8.58 -1.14
N LEU A 162 -8.74 -8.09 -2.38
CA LEU A 162 -8.25 -8.88 -3.52
C LEU A 162 -6.88 -9.50 -3.23
N GLU A 163 -5.96 -8.71 -2.72
CA GLU A 163 -4.60 -9.12 -2.42
C GLU A 163 -4.54 -10.23 -1.37
N GLU A 164 -5.38 -10.16 -0.34
CA GLU A 164 -5.43 -11.16 0.72
C GLU A 164 -6.07 -12.46 0.23
N VAL A 165 -7.14 -12.37 -0.57
CA VAL A 165 -7.79 -13.53 -1.18
C VAL A 165 -6.84 -14.22 -2.17
N ALA A 166 -6.18 -13.45 -3.04
CA ALA A 166 -5.27 -13.98 -4.05
C ALA A 166 -4.10 -14.75 -3.41
N ILE A 167 -3.44 -14.14 -2.44
CA ILE A 167 -2.32 -14.79 -1.74
C ILE A 167 -2.77 -16.00 -0.92
N ALA A 168 -3.94 -15.93 -0.27
CA ALA A 168 -4.45 -17.08 0.47
C ALA A 168 -4.77 -18.26 -0.45
N LEU A 169 -5.33 -18.01 -1.65
CA LEU A 169 -5.59 -19.04 -2.65
C LEU A 169 -4.30 -19.63 -3.22
N GLU A 170 -3.34 -18.79 -3.59
CA GLU A 170 -2.09 -19.24 -4.18
C GLU A 170 -1.22 -19.99 -3.16
N HIS A 171 -0.96 -19.40 -2.00
CA HIS A 171 -0.07 -19.98 -0.99
C HIS A 171 -0.72 -21.06 -0.15
N GLY A 172 -2.00 -20.87 0.19
CA GLY A 172 -2.73 -21.80 1.05
C GLY A 172 -3.30 -23.01 0.31
N TYR A 173 -3.75 -22.81 -0.92
CA TYR A 173 -4.47 -23.84 -1.70
C TYR A 173 -3.78 -24.20 -3.03
N GLY A 174 -2.71 -23.50 -3.41
CA GLY A 174 -2.00 -23.74 -4.67
C GLY A 174 -2.80 -23.33 -5.92
N VAL A 175 -3.71 -22.38 -5.78
CA VAL A 175 -4.59 -21.89 -6.85
C VAL A 175 -4.15 -20.50 -7.28
N GLU A 176 -3.47 -20.40 -8.41
CA GLU A 176 -3.09 -19.14 -9.04
C GLU A 176 -4.31 -18.44 -9.66
N THR A 177 -4.56 -17.19 -9.35
CA THR A 177 -5.72 -16.43 -9.82
C THR A 177 -5.37 -15.15 -10.56
N VAL A 178 -4.37 -14.41 -10.07
CA VAL A 178 -3.91 -13.14 -10.63
C VAL A 178 -2.39 -13.09 -10.62
N ASP A 179 -1.81 -12.11 -11.29
CA ASP A 179 -0.37 -11.79 -11.21
C ASP A 179 -0.07 -11.12 -9.85
N THR A 180 0.37 -11.93 -8.90
CA THR A 180 0.58 -11.51 -7.50
C THR A 180 1.73 -10.52 -7.35
N GLU A 181 2.76 -10.56 -8.22
CA GLU A 181 3.87 -9.61 -8.20
C GLU A 181 3.43 -8.14 -8.41
N ARG A 182 2.20 -7.94 -8.93
CA ARG A 182 1.64 -6.61 -9.18
C ARG A 182 0.71 -6.10 -8.08
N LEU A 183 0.46 -6.88 -7.03
CA LEU A 183 -0.53 -6.54 -6.00
C LEU A 183 -0.17 -5.27 -5.23
N TYR A 184 1.10 -5.06 -4.93
CA TYR A 184 1.54 -3.85 -4.24
C TYR A 184 1.30 -2.59 -5.10
N ASP A 185 1.78 -2.59 -6.34
CA ASP A 185 1.60 -1.46 -7.27
C ASP A 185 0.13 -1.16 -7.52
N LEU A 186 -0.71 -2.21 -7.62
CA LEU A 186 -2.14 -2.06 -7.78
C LEU A 186 -2.78 -1.42 -6.54
N GLY A 187 -2.35 -1.81 -5.33
CA GLY A 187 -2.77 -1.21 -4.07
C GLY A 187 -2.47 0.28 -4.01
N GLU A 188 -1.23 0.68 -4.35
CA GLU A 188 -0.81 2.08 -4.41
C GLU A 188 -1.61 2.88 -5.45
N ALA A 189 -1.82 2.31 -6.64
CA ALA A 189 -2.61 2.98 -7.69
C ALA A 189 -4.06 3.24 -7.26
N VAL A 190 -4.69 2.27 -6.59
CA VAL A 190 -6.07 2.42 -6.09
C VAL A 190 -6.12 3.38 -4.90
N ALA A 191 -5.16 3.34 -3.98
CA ALA A 191 -5.05 4.29 -2.88
C ALA A 191 -4.93 5.74 -3.41
N ALA A 192 -4.07 5.95 -4.40
CA ALA A 192 -3.91 7.26 -5.04
C ALA A 192 -5.20 7.73 -5.76
N ALA A 193 -5.89 6.82 -6.45
CA ALA A 193 -7.11 7.15 -7.19
C ALA A 193 -8.32 7.43 -6.29
N THR A 194 -8.43 6.73 -5.17
CA THR A 194 -9.57 6.84 -4.24
C THR A 194 -9.35 7.84 -3.11
N GLY A 195 -8.10 8.16 -2.78
CA GLY A 195 -7.72 8.90 -1.59
C GLY A 195 -7.88 8.11 -0.29
N VAL A 196 -7.98 6.76 -0.38
CA VAL A 196 -8.14 5.86 0.77
C VAL A 196 -6.90 4.96 0.83
N PRO A 197 -5.85 5.35 1.59
CA PRO A 197 -4.66 4.52 1.75
C PRO A 197 -4.97 3.27 2.60
N PRO A 198 -4.29 2.14 2.37
CA PRO A 198 -4.39 0.99 3.25
C PRO A 198 -3.86 1.33 4.65
N ALA A 199 -4.38 0.65 5.67
CA ALA A 199 -3.81 0.78 7.01
C ALA A 199 -2.36 0.30 7.02
N PRO A 200 -1.44 0.92 7.80
CA PRO A 200 -0.03 0.51 7.82
C PRO A 200 0.20 -0.97 8.12
N ASN A 201 -0.66 -1.57 8.92
CA ASN A 201 -0.62 -3.00 9.28
C ASN A 201 -1.49 -3.90 8.37
N LYS A 202 -1.98 -3.38 7.25
CA LYS A 202 -2.75 -4.17 6.28
C LYS A 202 -1.89 -5.30 5.74
N ALA A 203 -2.43 -6.52 5.69
CA ALA A 203 -1.71 -7.65 5.11
C ALA A 203 -1.37 -7.38 3.63
N VAL A 204 -0.28 -7.91 3.16
CA VAL A 204 0.24 -7.83 1.79
C VAL A 204 0.70 -6.43 1.39
N VAL A 205 -0.17 -5.42 1.41
CA VAL A 205 0.08 -4.08 0.83
C VAL A 205 0.36 -3.00 1.88
N GLY A 206 0.15 -3.26 3.16
CA GLY A 206 0.40 -2.28 4.22
C GLY A 206 1.88 -1.94 4.36
N GLU A 207 2.20 -0.74 4.81
CA GLU A 207 3.58 -0.26 4.98
C GLU A 207 4.42 -1.20 5.85
N ASN A 208 3.83 -1.74 6.93
CA ASN A 208 4.52 -2.64 7.87
C ASN A 208 4.57 -4.09 7.43
N ALA A 209 3.90 -4.48 6.33
CA ALA A 209 4.04 -5.82 5.80
C ALA A 209 5.50 -6.07 5.38
N PHE A 210 6.07 -7.21 5.77
CA PHE A 210 7.49 -7.58 5.56
C PHE A 210 8.51 -6.65 6.24
N THR A 211 8.08 -5.96 7.31
CA THR A 211 8.95 -5.11 8.13
C THR A 211 9.25 -5.82 9.46
N HIS A 212 10.53 -6.05 9.75
CA HIS A 212 10.99 -6.71 10.97
C HIS A 212 11.76 -5.71 11.85
N GLU A 213 11.28 -5.46 13.08
CA GLU A 213 11.96 -4.62 14.08
C GLU A 213 12.64 -5.47 15.17
N SER A 214 12.07 -6.63 15.51
CA SER A 214 12.58 -7.47 16.58
C SER A 214 13.92 -8.11 16.21
N GLY A 215 14.95 -7.92 17.03
CA GLY A 215 16.28 -8.48 16.80
C GLY A 215 16.30 -10.02 16.63
N ILE A 216 15.37 -10.75 17.28
CA ILE A 216 15.25 -12.21 17.12
C ILE A 216 14.69 -12.54 15.73
N HIS A 217 13.67 -11.80 15.27
CA HIS A 217 13.09 -12.01 13.95
C HIS A 217 14.09 -11.63 12.86
N THR A 218 14.76 -10.50 13.00
CA THR A 218 15.79 -10.04 12.05
C THR A 218 16.93 -11.05 11.93
N ASP A 219 17.47 -11.53 13.06
CA ASP A 219 18.54 -12.55 13.05
C ASP A 219 18.09 -13.86 12.41
N GLY A 220 16.84 -14.26 12.65
CA GLY A 220 16.25 -15.46 12.02
C GLY A 220 16.06 -15.28 10.52
N THR A 221 15.47 -14.19 10.09
CA THR A 221 15.22 -13.87 8.67
C THR A 221 16.52 -13.76 7.88
N LEU A 222 17.58 -13.18 8.47
CA LEU A 222 18.90 -13.13 7.83
C LEU A 222 19.56 -14.50 7.64
N LYS A 223 19.14 -15.51 8.44
CA LYS A 223 19.64 -16.89 8.31
C LYS A 223 18.80 -17.74 7.36
N ASP A 224 17.50 -17.57 7.40
CA ASP A 224 16.54 -18.27 6.55
C ASP A 224 15.23 -17.46 6.55
N ASP A 225 14.88 -16.90 5.41
CA ASP A 225 13.70 -16.07 5.21
C ASP A 225 12.41 -16.75 5.67
N ALA A 226 12.28 -18.04 5.40
CA ALA A 226 11.11 -18.84 5.76
C ALA A 226 10.88 -18.99 7.27
N MET A 227 11.82 -18.54 8.13
CA MET A 227 11.61 -18.59 9.59
C MET A 227 10.50 -17.66 10.07
N TYR A 228 10.34 -16.50 9.43
CA TYR A 228 9.41 -15.46 9.88
C TYR A 228 8.58 -14.83 8.76
N GLU A 229 8.71 -15.30 7.54
CA GLU A 229 7.91 -14.87 6.39
C GLU A 229 7.14 -16.06 5.81
N PRO A 230 5.84 -15.95 5.57
CA PRO A 230 5.04 -17.04 4.98
C PRO A 230 5.36 -17.24 3.50
N TYR A 231 5.85 -16.21 2.82
CA TYR A 231 6.29 -16.17 1.42
C TYR A 231 7.26 -15.00 1.22
N PRO A 232 8.16 -15.03 0.21
CA PRO A 232 9.06 -13.94 -0.09
C PRO A 232 8.31 -12.65 -0.44
N PRO A 233 8.77 -11.46 -0.01
CA PRO A 233 8.13 -10.18 -0.33
C PRO A 233 7.96 -9.94 -1.83
N GLU A 234 8.89 -10.42 -2.65
CA GLU A 234 8.89 -10.30 -4.11
C GLU A 234 7.66 -10.96 -4.75
N THR A 235 7.09 -11.98 -4.10
CA THR A 235 5.83 -12.61 -4.52
C THR A 235 4.70 -11.60 -4.72
N VAL A 236 4.74 -10.49 -3.99
CA VAL A 236 3.72 -9.44 -4.05
C VAL A 236 4.27 -8.09 -4.54
N GLY A 237 5.46 -8.09 -5.16
CA GLY A 237 6.11 -6.90 -5.67
C GLY A 237 6.73 -5.99 -4.61
N ARG A 238 7.08 -6.55 -3.44
CA ARG A 238 7.69 -5.80 -2.34
C ARG A 238 9.13 -6.23 -2.08
N THR A 239 9.81 -5.45 -1.25
CA THR A 239 11.11 -5.78 -0.68
C THR A 239 11.00 -5.86 0.84
N ARG A 240 11.87 -6.65 1.45
CA ARG A 240 11.99 -6.73 2.91
C ARG A 240 12.54 -5.43 3.47
N ARG A 241 12.03 -5.02 4.64
CA ARG A 241 12.56 -3.88 5.39
C ARG A 241 12.96 -4.30 6.79
N LEU A 242 14.15 -3.91 7.20
CA LEU A 242 14.62 -4.06 8.57
C LEU A 242 14.42 -2.72 9.27
N ALA A 243 13.40 -2.62 10.12
CA ALA A 243 13.16 -1.40 10.88
C ALA A 243 14.07 -1.34 12.09
N LEU A 244 14.69 -0.18 12.29
CA LEU A 244 15.52 0.09 13.45
C LEU A 244 14.70 0.82 14.51
N GLY A 245 14.83 0.40 15.78
CA GLY A 245 14.07 0.99 16.88
C GLY A 245 14.46 0.43 18.24
N LYS A 246 13.58 0.57 19.22
CA LYS A 246 13.84 0.12 20.61
C LYS A 246 14.12 -1.37 20.78
N HIS A 247 13.77 -2.19 19.79
CA HIS A 247 13.99 -3.62 19.77
C HIS A 247 15.08 -4.04 18.75
N ALA A 248 15.77 -3.07 18.15
CA ALA A 248 16.83 -3.34 17.20
C ALA A 248 17.92 -4.24 17.82
N GLY A 249 18.17 -5.39 17.17
CA GLY A 249 19.21 -6.32 17.58
C GLY A 249 20.53 -6.04 16.85
N ARG A 250 21.64 -6.56 17.41
CA ARG A 250 22.99 -6.43 16.82
C ARG A 250 23.04 -6.87 15.35
N ALA A 251 22.40 -8.00 15.02
CA ALA A 251 22.38 -8.52 13.65
C ALA A 251 21.68 -7.57 12.67
N GLY A 252 20.55 -6.96 13.07
CA GLY A 252 19.82 -6.00 12.22
C GLY A 252 20.58 -4.72 11.99
N VAL A 253 21.21 -4.17 13.04
CA VAL A 253 22.05 -2.97 12.94
C VAL A 253 23.27 -3.25 12.05
N ALA A 254 23.93 -4.41 12.22
CA ALA A 254 25.07 -4.79 11.38
C ALA A 254 24.67 -4.94 9.90
N ALA A 255 23.55 -5.63 9.62
CA ALA A 255 23.06 -5.80 8.26
C ALA A 255 22.70 -4.47 7.60
N ALA A 256 22.03 -3.55 8.32
CA ALA A 256 21.71 -2.22 7.81
C ALA A 256 22.95 -1.38 7.53
N LEU A 257 23.99 -1.47 8.37
CA LEU A 257 25.26 -0.80 8.12
C LEU A 257 25.99 -1.38 6.90
N GLU A 258 25.99 -2.71 6.75
CA GLU A 258 26.58 -3.40 5.59
C GLU A 258 25.86 -3.01 4.28
N GLU A 259 24.54 -2.92 4.28
CA GLU A 259 23.74 -2.44 3.13
C GLU A 259 24.16 -1.04 2.67
N HIS A 260 24.54 -0.19 3.62
CA HIS A 260 25.06 1.17 3.36
C HIS A 260 26.59 1.22 3.18
N GLY A 261 27.29 0.09 3.11
CA GLY A 261 28.73 0.03 2.90
C GLY A 261 29.56 0.56 4.08
N VAL A 262 28.99 0.56 5.31
CA VAL A 262 29.66 1.05 6.51
C VAL A 262 30.20 -0.11 7.34
N GLU A 263 31.51 -0.30 7.36
CA GLU A 263 32.17 -1.26 8.23
C GLU A 263 32.40 -0.66 9.63
N VAL A 264 32.04 -1.41 10.67
CA VAL A 264 32.21 -1.03 12.09
C VAL A 264 32.87 -2.19 12.83
N ALA A 265 33.81 -1.87 13.72
CA ALA A 265 34.43 -2.88 14.59
C ALA A 265 33.40 -3.42 15.60
N ASP A 266 33.61 -4.65 16.07
CA ASP A 266 32.67 -5.33 16.99
C ASP A 266 32.34 -4.51 18.27
N GLU A 267 33.33 -3.79 18.82
CA GLU A 267 33.16 -2.96 20.02
C GLU A 267 32.37 -1.67 19.68
N GLU A 268 32.59 -1.10 18.51
CA GLU A 268 31.87 0.08 18.01
C GLU A 268 30.41 -0.29 17.68
N LEU A 269 30.16 -1.48 17.12
CA LEU A 269 28.83 -1.95 16.80
C LEU A 269 27.94 -2.03 18.05
N ASP A 270 28.47 -2.51 19.19
CA ASP A 270 27.73 -2.55 20.44
C ASP A 270 27.31 -1.14 20.91
N GLU A 271 28.17 -0.14 20.72
CA GLU A 271 27.83 1.25 21.03
C GLU A 271 26.79 1.82 20.06
N VAL A 272 26.89 1.51 18.76
CA VAL A 272 25.87 1.91 17.77
C VAL A 272 24.52 1.31 18.14
N VAL A 273 24.45 0.02 18.45
CA VAL A 273 23.20 -0.66 18.88
C VAL A 273 22.60 0.02 20.11
N ALA A 274 23.43 0.35 21.12
CA ALA A 274 22.95 1.00 22.32
C ALA A 274 22.32 2.38 22.02
N ARG A 275 22.94 3.18 21.15
CA ARG A 275 22.44 4.52 20.77
C ARG A 275 21.18 4.44 19.90
N VAL A 276 21.13 3.51 18.93
CA VAL A 276 19.93 3.24 18.10
C VAL A 276 18.75 2.85 19.00
N THR A 277 18.99 1.97 19.97
CA THR A 277 17.97 1.55 20.95
C THR A 277 17.49 2.75 21.78
N GLU A 278 18.39 3.61 22.26
CA GLU A 278 18.02 4.82 23.02
C GLU A 278 17.16 5.79 22.18
N LEU A 279 17.46 5.97 20.90
CA LEU A 279 16.63 6.77 19.99
C LEU A 279 15.22 6.17 19.86
N GLY A 280 15.12 4.84 19.66
CA GLY A 280 13.85 4.13 19.59
C GLY A 280 13.04 4.17 20.90
N GLU A 281 13.69 4.12 22.07
CA GLU A 281 13.03 4.26 23.38
C GLU A 281 12.40 5.64 23.60
N ARG A 282 12.94 6.67 22.96
CA ARG A 282 12.35 8.02 22.98
C ARG A 282 11.10 8.15 22.08
N GLY A 283 10.73 7.08 21.38
CA GLY A 283 9.57 7.04 20.49
C GLY A 283 9.87 7.60 19.09
N THR A 284 11.15 7.79 18.76
CA THR A 284 11.59 8.21 17.42
C THR A 284 11.73 7.00 16.54
N ARG A 285 11.14 7.02 15.33
CA ARG A 285 11.44 6.06 14.28
C ARG A 285 12.88 6.32 13.83
N VAL A 286 13.74 5.32 13.96
CA VAL A 286 15.15 5.44 13.57
C VAL A 286 15.26 5.18 12.07
N THR A 287 15.78 6.15 11.35
CA THR A 287 15.99 6.07 9.89
C THR A 287 17.43 5.62 9.58
N ASP A 288 17.67 5.27 8.30
CA ASP A 288 19.02 4.97 7.82
C ASP A 288 19.98 6.14 8.06
N ALA A 289 19.49 7.37 7.90
CA ALA A 289 20.28 8.57 8.18
C ALA A 289 20.67 8.70 9.66
N ASP A 290 19.77 8.35 10.58
CA ASP A 290 20.07 8.34 12.00
C ASP A 290 21.11 7.27 12.32
N LEU A 291 20.95 6.06 11.76
CA LEU A 291 21.90 4.97 11.91
C LEU A 291 23.31 5.38 11.44
N LEU A 292 23.41 5.92 10.22
CA LEU A 292 24.67 6.36 9.65
C LEU A 292 25.31 7.49 10.47
N THR A 293 24.49 8.43 10.97
CA THR A 293 24.98 9.50 11.86
C THR A 293 25.54 8.93 13.15
N VAL A 294 24.84 7.99 13.78
CA VAL A 294 25.28 7.32 15.00
C VAL A 294 26.59 6.56 14.76
N ALA A 295 26.69 5.83 13.65
CA ALA A 295 27.90 5.10 13.28
C ALA A 295 29.11 6.06 13.05
N GLU A 296 28.91 7.14 12.31
CA GLU A 296 29.92 8.18 12.09
C GLU A 296 30.40 8.81 13.41
N GLU A 297 29.49 9.10 14.35
CA GLU A 297 29.82 9.65 15.65
C GLU A 297 30.62 8.65 16.51
N VAL A 298 30.22 7.37 16.54
CA VAL A 298 30.94 6.32 17.27
C VAL A 298 32.35 6.13 16.73
N GLN A 299 32.52 6.17 15.42
CA GLN A 299 33.82 6.08 14.75
C GLN A 299 34.67 7.38 14.86
N GLY A 300 34.12 8.42 15.52
CA GLY A 300 34.79 9.71 15.63
C GLY A 300 34.90 10.52 14.33
N ARG A 301 34.16 10.07 13.30
CA ARG A 301 34.14 10.72 11.96
C ARG A 301 33.10 11.83 11.86
N GLY A 302 32.16 11.92 12.79
CA GLY A 302 30.99 12.80 12.72
C GLY A 302 31.25 14.30 12.89
N ARG A 303 32.50 14.73 13.17
CA ARG A 303 32.84 16.15 13.38
C ARG A 303 33.44 16.85 12.16
N ASP A 304 33.79 16.11 11.11
CA ASP A 304 34.58 16.63 9.97
C ASP A 304 33.97 16.25 8.60
N ARG A 305 32.68 15.96 8.57
CA ARG A 305 32.00 15.62 7.29
C ARG A 305 31.72 16.90 6.53
N ASP A 306 32.48 17.11 5.45
CA ASP A 306 32.15 18.14 4.46
C ASP A 306 30.84 17.80 3.77
N ARG A 307 29.77 18.55 4.08
CA ARG A 307 28.49 18.41 3.40
C ARG A 307 28.65 18.67 1.91
N ARG A 308 28.12 17.76 1.09
CA ARG A 308 28.08 17.90 -0.37
C ARG A 308 26.93 18.79 -0.83
N VAL A 309 25.83 18.79 -0.07
CA VAL A 309 24.67 19.66 -0.27
C VAL A 309 24.16 20.18 1.07
N GLU A 310 23.95 21.50 1.15
CA GLU A 310 23.39 22.14 2.35
C GLU A 310 22.31 23.15 1.96
N LEU A 311 21.17 23.12 2.70
CA LEU A 311 20.10 24.09 2.55
C LEU A 311 20.49 25.40 3.27
N LEU A 312 20.68 26.48 2.50
CA LEU A 312 21.00 27.80 3.03
C LEU A 312 19.75 28.66 3.27
N ASP A 313 18.73 28.55 2.39
CA ASP A 313 17.53 29.35 2.48
C ASP A 313 16.36 28.69 1.71
N LEU A 314 15.14 28.86 2.22
CA LEU A 314 13.90 28.39 1.62
C LEU A 314 12.82 29.45 1.77
N THR A 315 12.18 29.79 0.67
CA THR A 315 10.97 30.60 0.66
C THR A 315 9.90 29.91 -0.16
N ALA A 316 8.72 29.69 0.42
CA ALA A 316 7.56 29.15 -0.28
C ALA A 316 6.38 30.08 -0.12
N ALA A 317 5.60 30.25 -1.20
CA ALA A 317 4.40 31.07 -1.23
C ALA A 317 3.23 30.25 -1.80
N SER A 318 2.12 30.25 -1.08
CA SER A 318 0.88 29.60 -1.45
C SER A 318 -0.29 30.54 -1.24
N GLY A 319 -1.29 30.46 -2.13
CA GLY A 319 -2.48 31.32 -2.08
C GLY A 319 -3.44 30.96 -3.21
N SER A 320 -4.20 31.95 -3.71
CA SER A 320 -5.13 31.78 -4.84
C SER A 320 -4.44 31.67 -6.21
N GLY A 321 -3.12 31.90 -6.28
CA GLY A 321 -2.31 31.73 -7.48
C GLY A 321 -1.58 30.39 -7.49
N THR A 322 -0.74 30.20 -8.53
CA THR A 322 0.12 29.03 -8.62
C THR A 322 1.13 29.01 -7.45
N PRO A 323 1.19 27.94 -6.64
CA PRO A 323 2.21 27.82 -5.60
C PRO A 323 3.62 27.91 -6.16
N THR A 324 4.48 28.66 -5.49
CA THR A 324 5.87 28.89 -5.90
C THR A 324 6.80 28.69 -4.71
N ALA A 325 8.01 28.20 -4.97
CA ALA A 325 9.06 28.17 -3.97
C ALA A 325 10.40 28.56 -4.59
N SER A 326 11.31 29.04 -3.74
CA SER A 326 12.71 29.32 -4.10
C SER A 326 13.61 28.71 -3.02
N VAL A 327 14.66 28.02 -3.44
CA VAL A 327 15.68 27.45 -2.56
C VAL A 327 17.05 28.03 -2.89
N ARG A 328 17.88 28.13 -1.88
CA ARG A 328 19.30 28.43 -2.01
C ARG A 328 20.09 27.32 -1.35
N LEU A 329 20.89 26.62 -2.15
CA LEU A 329 21.72 25.49 -1.73
C LEU A 329 23.19 25.82 -1.86
N ALA A 330 24.00 25.35 -0.90
CA ALA A 330 25.42 25.21 -1.09
C ALA A 330 25.70 23.82 -1.63
N VAL A 331 26.41 23.68 -2.75
CA VAL A 331 26.62 22.40 -3.44
C VAL A 331 28.08 22.24 -3.80
N ASP A 332 28.68 21.09 -3.47
CA ASP A 332 29.98 20.70 -3.91
C ASP A 332 29.97 20.39 -5.41
N ARG A 333 30.83 21.11 -6.18
CA ARG A 333 30.91 20.95 -7.64
C ARG A 333 31.31 19.55 -8.08
N GLU A 334 32.25 18.92 -7.38
CA GLU A 334 32.77 17.61 -7.77
C GLU A 334 31.77 16.48 -7.58
N ALA A 335 30.88 16.60 -6.58
CA ALA A 335 29.89 15.61 -6.26
C ALA A 335 28.77 15.45 -7.31
N LEU A 336 28.41 16.53 -8.03
CA LEU A 336 27.35 16.50 -9.05
C LEU A 336 27.84 16.07 -10.43
N ASP A 337 29.07 16.46 -10.81
CA ASP A 337 29.55 16.24 -12.19
C ASP A 337 30.01 14.80 -12.47
N GLY A 338 30.17 13.94 -11.45
CA GLY A 338 30.50 12.50 -11.57
C GLY A 338 31.73 12.19 -12.47
N ARG A 339 32.52 13.20 -12.83
CA ARG A 339 33.69 13.11 -13.69
C ARG A 339 34.88 13.77 -12.99
N GLY A 340 35.61 12.97 -12.25
CA GLY A 340 36.97 13.32 -11.92
C GLY A 340 37.71 13.60 -13.24
N ARG A 341 37.93 14.87 -13.57
CA ARG A 341 38.81 15.28 -14.69
C ARG A 341 40.25 15.01 -14.26
N PRO A 342 40.96 14.10 -14.92
CA PRO A 342 42.39 13.96 -14.66
C PRO A 342 43.10 15.22 -15.21
N GLY A 343 43.56 16.07 -14.33
CA GLY A 343 44.43 17.17 -14.65
C GLY A 343 43.82 18.57 -14.65
N GLY A 344 43.71 19.16 -13.50
CA GLY A 344 43.42 20.60 -13.39
C GLY A 344 43.17 20.97 -11.95
N GLY A 345 44.03 21.82 -11.35
CA GLY A 345 44.17 22.27 -10.01
C GLY A 345 42.94 22.20 -9.08
N SER A 346 43.18 21.73 -7.90
CA SER A 346 42.30 21.76 -6.73
C SER A 346 41.71 23.18 -6.53
N SER A 347 40.45 23.37 -6.94
CA SER A 347 39.61 24.42 -6.39
C SER A 347 38.48 23.71 -5.64
N THR A 348 38.71 23.33 -4.41
CA THR A 348 37.69 23.01 -3.42
C THR A 348 36.77 24.23 -3.28
N GLY A 349 35.64 24.24 -4.00
CA GLY A 349 34.72 25.36 -4.02
C GLY A 349 33.28 24.87 -3.95
N THR A 350 32.60 25.26 -2.89
CA THR A 350 31.14 25.15 -2.75
C THR A 350 30.50 26.22 -3.63
N ASP A 351 29.59 25.84 -4.53
CA ASP A 351 28.78 26.77 -5.33
C ASP A 351 27.47 27.06 -4.62
N GLU A 352 27.12 28.32 -4.48
CA GLU A 352 25.73 28.67 -4.14
C GLU A 352 24.85 28.60 -5.40
N ARG A 353 23.78 27.78 -5.31
CA ARG A 353 22.78 27.64 -6.36
C ARG A 353 21.44 28.14 -5.85
N VAL A 354 20.80 28.99 -6.66
CA VAL A 354 19.46 29.49 -6.40
C VAL A 354 18.55 29.00 -7.53
N ALA A 355 17.47 28.35 -7.17
CA ALA A 355 16.46 27.93 -8.13
C ALA A 355 15.05 28.16 -7.59
N SER A 356 14.10 28.23 -8.50
CA SER A 356 12.68 28.40 -8.17
C SER A 356 11.86 27.36 -8.88
N GLY A 357 10.81 26.90 -8.20
CA GLY A 357 9.88 25.90 -8.72
C GLY A 357 8.43 26.35 -8.58
N THR A 358 7.56 25.72 -9.36
CA THR A 358 6.12 25.84 -9.27
C THR A 358 5.52 24.44 -9.13
N GLY A 359 4.36 24.32 -8.48
CA GLY A 359 3.73 23.03 -8.26
C GLY A 359 2.26 23.13 -7.92
N SER A 360 1.65 21.98 -7.63
CA SER A 360 0.26 21.85 -7.19
C SER A 360 0.05 22.34 -5.74
N GLY A 361 1.12 22.38 -4.96
CA GLY A 361 1.17 22.86 -3.58
C GLY A 361 2.55 23.42 -3.22
N PRO A 362 2.73 24.03 -2.02
CA PRO A 362 3.98 24.63 -1.61
C PRO A 362 5.13 23.59 -1.49
N VAL A 363 4.81 22.37 -1.05
CA VAL A 363 5.78 21.26 -0.98
C VAL A 363 6.24 20.85 -2.38
N ASP A 364 5.29 20.61 -3.31
CA ASP A 364 5.61 20.23 -4.70
C ASP A 364 6.45 21.32 -5.41
N ALA A 365 6.11 22.61 -5.19
CA ALA A 365 6.88 23.72 -5.70
C ALA A 365 8.31 23.76 -5.13
N ALA A 366 8.48 23.46 -3.84
CA ALA A 366 9.77 23.42 -3.18
C ALA A 366 10.62 22.23 -3.65
N ILE A 367 10.03 21.07 -3.83
CA ILE A 367 10.67 19.89 -4.42
C ILE A 367 11.17 20.18 -5.84
N ALA A 368 10.33 20.83 -6.65
CA ALA A 368 10.70 21.25 -8.00
C ALA A 368 11.90 22.23 -7.97
N ALA A 369 11.94 23.17 -7.02
CA ALA A 369 13.05 24.10 -6.85
C ALA A 369 14.35 23.39 -6.45
N VAL A 370 14.30 22.41 -5.53
CA VAL A 370 15.47 21.60 -5.14
C VAL A 370 16.01 20.81 -6.34
N ARG A 371 15.14 20.13 -7.08
CA ARG A 371 15.52 19.38 -8.29
C ARG A 371 16.19 20.27 -9.34
N GLU A 372 15.65 21.44 -9.58
CA GLU A 372 16.23 22.41 -10.52
C GLU A 372 17.61 22.90 -10.03
N ALA A 373 17.78 23.20 -8.74
CA ALA A 373 19.04 23.61 -8.15
C ALA A 373 20.13 22.53 -8.30
N LEU A 374 19.75 21.26 -8.21
CA LEU A 374 20.65 20.10 -8.32
C LEU A 374 20.88 19.63 -9.76
N GLY A 375 20.21 20.22 -10.76
CA GLY A 375 20.43 19.93 -12.19
C GLY A 375 19.55 18.80 -12.74
N GLY A 376 18.34 18.61 -12.22
CA GLY A 376 17.31 17.73 -12.77
C GLY A 376 17.36 16.29 -12.20
N ASP A 377 17.97 15.34 -12.92
CA ASP A 377 17.90 13.91 -12.61
C ASP A 377 18.95 13.44 -11.57
N ALA A 378 19.19 14.23 -10.53
CA ALA A 378 20.25 13.90 -9.56
C ALA A 378 19.92 12.66 -8.69
N ALA A 379 18.65 12.42 -8.38
CA ALA A 379 18.15 11.22 -7.68
C ALA A 379 16.64 11.07 -7.89
N THR A 380 16.12 9.86 -7.65
CA THR A 380 14.69 9.53 -7.68
C THR A 380 14.13 9.63 -6.27
N LEU A 381 12.94 10.20 -6.12
CA LEU A 381 12.15 10.13 -4.90
C LEU A 381 11.29 8.87 -4.97
N ASP A 382 11.60 7.88 -4.14
CA ASP A 382 10.94 6.56 -4.14
C ASP A 382 9.72 6.54 -3.23
N SER A 383 9.82 7.19 -2.05
CA SER A 383 8.68 7.35 -1.15
C SER A 383 8.69 8.70 -0.43
N TYR A 384 7.51 9.16 -0.04
CA TYR A 384 7.28 10.38 0.72
C TYR A 384 6.18 10.15 1.74
N HIS A 385 6.52 10.24 3.02
CA HIS A 385 5.61 9.99 4.12
C HIS A 385 5.57 11.18 5.09
N VAL A 386 4.39 11.48 5.65
CA VAL A 386 4.20 12.61 6.57
C VAL A 386 3.45 12.16 7.80
N ASP A 387 4.08 12.34 8.96
CA ASP A 387 3.48 12.10 10.27
C ASP A 387 3.36 13.38 11.09
N ALA A 388 2.23 13.58 11.75
CA ALA A 388 2.07 14.63 12.75
C ALA A 388 2.40 14.08 14.14
N ILE A 389 3.46 14.59 14.78
CA ILE A 389 3.92 14.11 16.09
C ILE A 389 3.06 14.66 17.23
N THR A 390 2.52 15.88 17.10
CA THR A 390 1.74 16.56 18.15
C THR A 390 0.44 17.12 17.62
N GLY A 391 -0.59 17.22 18.50
CA GLY A 391 -1.85 17.89 18.17
C GLY A 391 -1.81 19.35 18.63
N GLY A 392 -2.47 20.26 17.90
CA GLY A 392 -2.57 21.67 18.22
C GLY A 392 -2.11 22.59 17.10
N THR A 393 -2.06 23.91 17.37
CA THR A 393 -1.68 24.92 16.37
C THR A 393 -0.17 25.03 16.14
N ASP A 394 0.62 24.38 16.99
CA ASP A 394 2.08 24.30 17.01
C ASP A 394 2.57 22.85 16.81
N ALA A 395 1.76 22.05 16.11
CA ALA A 395 2.11 20.66 15.77
C ALA A 395 3.42 20.62 14.97
N VAL A 396 4.33 19.75 15.40
CA VAL A 396 5.55 19.42 14.64
C VAL A 396 5.19 18.27 13.69
N VAL A 397 5.57 18.43 12.44
CA VAL A 397 5.40 17.44 11.38
C VAL A 397 6.73 16.78 11.10
N THR A 398 6.77 15.47 11.07
CA THR A 398 7.90 14.70 10.55
C THR A 398 7.64 14.30 9.11
N VAL A 399 8.59 14.57 8.24
CA VAL A 399 8.58 14.10 6.86
C VAL A 399 9.71 13.11 6.68
N GLU A 400 9.36 11.91 6.26
CA GLU A 400 10.30 10.86 5.87
C GLU A 400 10.32 10.76 4.35
N VAL A 401 11.51 10.70 3.76
CA VAL A 401 11.70 10.49 2.32
C VAL A 401 12.67 9.34 2.10
N ALA A 402 12.33 8.43 1.17
CA ALA A 402 13.30 7.50 0.61
C ALA A 402 13.70 8.01 -0.78
N MET A 403 15.00 8.06 -1.04
CA MET A 403 15.56 8.51 -2.31
C MET A 403 16.62 7.54 -2.80
N SER A 404 16.71 7.34 -4.12
CA SER A 404 17.70 6.47 -4.76
C SER A 404 18.48 7.17 -5.86
N ARG A 405 19.74 6.71 -6.05
CA ARG A 405 20.63 7.14 -7.13
C ARG A 405 21.53 5.98 -7.56
N GLY A 406 21.28 5.45 -8.76
CA GLY A 406 21.91 4.20 -9.20
C GLY A 406 21.49 3.04 -8.32
N ASP A 407 22.44 2.31 -7.76
CA ASP A 407 22.18 1.15 -6.89
C ASP A 407 22.12 1.53 -5.39
N ARG A 408 22.21 2.82 -5.06
CA ARG A 408 22.16 3.32 -3.68
C ARG A 408 20.78 3.88 -3.34
N SER A 409 20.30 3.59 -2.15
CA SER A 409 19.08 4.15 -1.57
C SER A 409 19.36 4.63 -0.15
N VAL A 410 18.64 5.66 0.30
CA VAL A 410 18.70 6.17 1.67
C VAL A 410 17.34 6.70 2.10
N THR A 411 16.96 6.40 3.34
CA THR A 411 15.78 6.96 3.99
C THR A 411 16.21 8.02 5.01
N VAL A 412 15.59 9.19 4.94
CA VAL A 412 15.89 10.34 5.83
C VAL A 412 14.59 10.91 6.36
N ALA A 413 14.55 11.26 7.65
CA ALA A 413 13.46 12.00 8.24
C ALA A 413 13.93 13.38 8.71
N ALA A 414 13.07 14.38 8.56
CA ALA A 414 13.25 15.71 9.13
C ALA A 414 11.94 16.20 9.77
N ALA A 415 12.07 16.92 10.89
CA ALA A 415 10.92 17.45 11.60
C ALA A 415 10.96 18.98 11.65
N ASP A 416 9.81 19.62 11.42
CA ASP A 416 9.62 21.07 11.53
C ASP A 416 8.15 21.40 11.80
N ALA A 417 7.86 22.61 12.29
CA ALA A 417 6.49 23.12 12.37
C ALA A 417 5.91 23.45 10.98
N ASP A 418 6.77 23.69 9.98
CA ASP A 418 6.40 23.90 8.58
C ASP A 418 6.72 22.65 7.76
N ILE A 419 5.67 22.02 7.23
CA ILE A 419 5.77 20.82 6.39
C ILE A 419 6.69 21.04 5.17
N THR A 420 6.71 22.24 4.59
CA THR A 420 7.55 22.54 3.45
C THR A 420 9.02 22.57 3.85
N ALA A 421 9.32 23.13 5.01
CA ALA A 421 10.68 23.15 5.56
C ALA A 421 11.15 21.73 5.93
N ALA A 422 10.30 20.92 6.59
CA ALA A 422 10.60 19.52 6.89
C ALA A 422 10.88 18.73 5.60
N SER A 423 10.03 18.85 4.58
CA SER A 423 10.18 18.16 3.29
C SER A 423 11.51 18.51 2.58
N VAL A 424 11.83 19.79 2.50
CA VAL A 424 13.06 20.24 1.82
C VAL A 424 14.31 19.80 2.58
N ARG A 425 14.28 19.86 3.92
CA ARG A 425 15.40 19.38 4.74
C ARG A 425 15.63 17.88 4.55
N ALA A 426 14.58 17.07 4.65
CA ALA A 426 14.69 15.63 4.43
C ALA A 426 15.28 15.30 3.05
N MET A 427 14.81 15.96 1.99
CA MET A 427 15.35 15.76 0.65
C MET A 427 16.80 16.21 0.49
N VAL A 428 17.18 17.36 1.03
CA VAL A 428 18.55 17.87 0.95
C VAL A 428 19.50 16.97 1.73
N ASP A 429 19.10 16.49 2.89
CA ASP A 429 19.89 15.56 3.70
C ASP A 429 20.02 14.18 3.02
N ALA A 430 18.97 13.68 2.36
CA ALA A 430 19.06 12.48 1.54
C ALA A 430 20.01 12.63 0.36
N MET A 431 19.93 13.77 -0.34
CA MET A 431 20.86 14.08 -1.45
C MET A 431 22.31 14.21 -0.98
N ASP A 432 22.55 14.85 0.16
CA ASP A 432 23.87 14.96 0.75
C ASP A 432 24.51 13.58 0.99
N ARG A 433 23.71 12.62 1.52
CA ARG A 433 24.16 11.24 1.75
C ARG A 433 24.37 10.44 0.48
N LEU A 434 23.50 10.59 -0.51
CA LEU A 434 23.63 9.90 -1.80
C LEU A 434 24.81 10.41 -2.63
N LEU A 435 25.24 11.66 -2.39
CA LEU A 435 26.37 12.30 -3.06
C LEU A 435 27.71 12.11 -2.31
N ALA A 436 27.68 11.66 -1.06
CA ALA A 436 28.89 11.32 -0.33
C ALA A 436 29.62 10.18 -1.06
N GLU A 437 30.92 10.33 -1.29
CA GLU A 437 31.75 9.26 -1.87
C GLU A 437 31.80 8.07 -0.90
N GLU A 438 31.81 6.85 -1.45
CA GLU A 438 32.22 5.68 -0.67
C GLU A 438 33.62 5.94 -0.08
N PRO A 439 33.86 5.54 1.19
CA PRO A 439 35.24 5.48 1.68
C PRO A 439 36.00 4.53 0.75
N ALA A 440 37.10 5.01 0.18
CA ALA A 440 37.94 4.18 -0.68
C ALA A 440 38.30 2.87 0.07
N PRO A 441 38.22 1.69 -0.60
CA PRO A 441 38.59 0.45 0.05
C PRO A 441 40.00 0.60 0.62
N SER A 442 40.18 0.24 1.89
CA SER A 442 41.47 0.30 2.56
C SER A 442 42.49 -0.49 1.73
N ALA A 443 43.55 0.20 1.26
CA ALA A 443 44.66 -0.42 0.55
C ALA A 443 45.54 -1.15 1.57
N ASP A 444 45.04 -2.27 2.11
CA ASP A 444 45.84 -3.25 2.84
C ASP A 444 45.23 -4.64 2.59
N ASP A 445 45.70 -5.26 1.51
CA ASP A 445 45.85 -6.68 1.31
C ASP A 445 47.27 -6.98 0.85
#